data_e405e0d4e68c10af25b1f44812f1a95a
#
_entry.id   e405e0d4e68c10af25b1f44812f1a95a
#
_cell.length_a   1.000
_cell.length_b   1.000
_cell.length_c   1.000
_cell.angle_alpha   90.00
_cell.angle_beta   90.00
_cell.angle_gamma   90.00
#
_symmetry.space_group_name_H-M   'P 1'
#
loop_
_entity.id
_entity.type
_entity.pdbx_description
1 polymer ?
#
loop_
_entity_poly.entity_id
_entity_poly.type
_entity_poly.pdbx_seq_one_letter_code
_entity_poly.pdbx_strand_id
1 'polypeptide(L)'
;MASFSFDIVSEIDKAEMNNVFMQVEKEIQGRYDFKGTSAGIDWLDDKKGLKITGDNDWQVDAVLDIVRKKLAGRGQSSKVLDLSKEKVVSNLKTTWEIPFKQGLDQPTAKQIAADIRANAPKAKPQIQGDLVRVTSASKDELQKVISLLRESDYDTPLQFVNYR
;
A
#
# COMPACT_ATOMS: atom_id res chain seq x y z
N MET A 1 17.28 -28.84 16.31
CA MET A 1 16.26 -28.97 15.31
C MET A 1 16.28 -27.81 14.35
N ALA A 2 16.14 -28.07 13.06
CA ALA A 2 16.06 -27.02 12.08
C ALA A 2 14.75 -26.26 12.24
N SER A 3 14.79 -24.95 12.13
CA SER A 3 13.60 -24.11 12.06
C SER A 3 13.70 -23.20 10.87
N PHE A 4 12.54 -22.83 10.34
CA PHE A 4 12.42 -21.95 9.18
C PHE A 4 11.64 -20.71 9.60
N SER A 5 11.89 -19.61 8.94
CA SER A 5 11.19 -18.37 9.24
C SER A 5 11.05 -17.48 8.01
N PHE A 6 10.13 -16.53 8.08
CA PHE A 6 10.06 -15.40 7.17
C PHE A 6 9.43 -14.22 7.91
N ASP A 7 9.54 -13.04 7.31
CA ASP A 7 8.98 -11.82 7.87
C ASP A 7 7.82 -11.34 7.00
N ILE A 8 6.75 -10.91 7.64
CA ILE A 8 5.61 -10.24 7.01
C ILE A 8 5.81 -8.75 7.22
N VAL A 9 5.92 -8.01 6.14
CA VAL A 9 6.17 -6.56 6.19
C VAL A 9 5.16 -5.84 5.30
N SER A 10 5.03 -4.53 5.50
CA SER A 10 4.29 -3.66 4.60
C SER A 10 5.20 -2.49 4.25
N GLU A 11 5.85 -2.58 3.10
CA GLU A 11 6.81 -1.58 2.65
C GLU A 11 6.41 -1.05 1.28
N ILE A 12 6.78 0.19 1.01
CA ILE A 12 6.62 0.76 -0.32
C ILE A 12 7.92 0.58 -1.10
N ASP A 13 7.78 0.37 -2.40
CA ASP A 13 8.93 0.38 -3.32
C ASP A 13 9.07 1.80 -3.85
N LYS A 14 10.03 2.55 -3.35
CA LYS A 14 10.22 3.96 -3.70
C LYS A 14 10.53 4.15 -5.17
N ALA A 15 11.30 3.25 -5.77
CA ALA A 15 11.62 3.31 -7.20
C ALA A 15 10.36 3.14 -8.05
N GLU A 16 9.51 2.18 -7.69
CA GLU A 16 8.26 1.98 -8.39
C GLU A 16 7.29 3.14 -8.18
N MET A 17 7.27 3.75 -6.99
CA MET A 17 6.44 4.93 -6.73
C MET A 17 6.88 6.12 -7.59
N ASN A 18 8.19 6.30 -7.81
CA ASN A 18 8.69 7.32 -8.74
C ASN A 18 8.19 7.06 -10.16
N ASN A 19 8.22 5.80 -10.61
CA ASN A 19 7.73 5.43 -11.93
C ASN A 19 6.23 5.69 -12.07
N VAL A 20 5.46 5.33 -11.06
CA VAL A 20 4.01 5.59 -11.02
C VAL A 20 3.75 7.10 -11.12
N PHE A 21 4.44 7.90 -10.32
CA PHE A 21 4.28 9.35 -10.32
C PHE A 21 4.53 9.94 -11.71
N MET A 22 5.64 9.55 -12.34
CA MET A 22 5.99 10.05 -13.68
C MET A 22 4.94 9.64 -14.72
N GLN A 23 4.44 8.42 -14.65
CA GLN A 23 3.41 7.95 -15.58
C GLN A 23 2.08 8.69 -15.38
N VAL A 24 1.71 8.96 -14.13
CA VAL A 24 0.49 9.70 -13.80
C VAL A 24 0.59 11.15 -14.32
N GLU A 25 1.72 11.82 -14.05
CA GLU A 25 1.95 13.18 -14.57
C GLU A 25 1.82 13.22 -16.09
N LYS A 26 2.45 12.27 -16.76
CA LYS A 26 2.44 12.22 -18.23
C LYS A 26 1.02 12.01 -18.76
N GLU A 27 0.25 11.15 -18.13
CA GLU A 27 -1.14 10.92 -18.56
C GLU A 27 -2.00 12.15 -18.33
N ILE A 28 -1.86 12.82 -17.18
CA ILE A 28 -2.61 14.06 -16.90
C ILE A 28 -2.31 15.12 -17.97
N GLN A 29 -1.04 15.31 -18.30
CA GLN A 29 -0.62 16.28 -19.31
C GLN A 29 -1.16 15.93 -20.70
N GLY A 30 -1.32 14.66 -21.00
CA GLY A 30 -1.80 14.18 -22.30
C GLY A 30 -3.32 14.11 -22.43
N ARG A 31 -4.08 14.28 -21.33
CA ARG A 31 -5.54 14.16 -21.38
C ARG A 31 -6.19 15.48 -21.74
N TYR A 32 -7.03 15.43 -22.77
CA TYR A 32 -7.75 16.60 -23.24
C TYR A 32 -8.69 17.17 -22.18
N ASP A 33 -9.35 16.31 -21.42
CA ASP A 33 -10.33 16.69 -20.40
C ASP A 33 -9.69 17.41 -19.18
N PHE A 34 -8.37 17.34 -19.04
CA PHE A 34 -7.64 18.06 -17.99
C PHE A 34 -6.94 19.33 -18.50
N LYS A 35 -6.97 19.57 -19.78
CA LYS A 35 -6.26 20.71 -20.39
C LYS A 35 -6.84 22.03 -19.90
N GLY A 36 -5.98 22.92 -19.40
CA GLY A 36 -6.41 24.20 -18.88
C GLY A 36 -7.01 24.15 -17.48
N THR A 37 -6.98 22.99 -16.82
CA THR A 37 -7.49 22.83 -15.46
C THR A 37 -6.35 22.74 -14.45
N SER A 38 -6.69 22.73 -13.16
CA SER A 38 -5.72 22.57 -12.09
C SER A 38 -5.38 21.11 -11.78
N ALA A 39 -5.91 20.16 -12.56
CA ALA A 39 -5.65 18.73 -12.33
C ALA A 39 -4.16 18.42 -12.35
N GLY A 40 -3.67 17.75 -11.29
CA GLY A 40 -2.26 17.41 -11.18
C GLY A 40 -1.96 16.63 -9.92
N ILE A 41 -0.72 16.18 -9.81
CA ILE A 41 -0.21 15.51 -8.62
C ILE A 41 1.11 16.14 -8.19
N ASP A 42 1.38 16.08 -6.90
CA ASP A 42 2.64 16.46 -6.28
C ASP A 42 3.01 15.45 -5.22
N TRP A 43 4.26 15.47 -4.78
CA TRP A 43 4.70 14.68 -3.64
C TRP A 43 4.34 15.41 -2.34
N LEU A 44 3.99 14.62 -1.31
CA LEU A 44 4.02 15.12 0.06
C LEU A 44 5.47 15.18 0.55
N ASP A 45 5.70 15.81 1.69
CA ASP A 45 7.05 15.98 2.26
C ASP A 45 7.79 14.64 2.32
N ASP A 46 9.06 14.64 1.93
CA ASP A 46 9.93 13.46 1.90
C ASP A 46 9.38 12.31 1.05
N LYS A 47 8.52 12.62 0.08
CA LYS A 47 7.87 11.62 -0.79
C LYS A 47 7.11 10.55 -0.01
N LYS A 48 6.54 10.93 1.12
CA LYS A 48 5.76 10.00 1.97
C LYS A 48 4.32 9.81 1.53
N GLY A 49 3.93 10.44 0.45
CA GLY A 49 2.60 10.34 -0.12
C GLY A 49 2.45 11.24 -1.31
N LEU A 50 1.21 11.34 -1.79
CA LEU A 50 0.84 12.13 -2.95
C LEU A 50 -0.16 13.21 -2.55
N LYS A 51 -0.12 14.34 -3.25
CA LYS A 51 -1.14 15.38 -3.16
C LYS A 51 -1.79 15.51 -4.52
N ILE A 52 -3.10 15.28 -4.59
CA ILE A 52 -3.87 15.40 -5.82
C ILE A 52 -4.60 16.74 -5.78
N THR A 53 -4.57 17.47 -6.90
CA THR A 53 -5.28 18.73 -7.06
C THR A 53 -6.21 18.64 -8.27
N GLY A 54 -7.37 19.26 -8.18
CA GLY A 54 -8.31 19.37 -9.29
C GLY A 54 -9.21 20.60 -9.10
N ASP A 55 -9.93 20.96 -10.15
CA ASP A 55 -10.89 22.07 -10.09
C ASP A 55 -12.09 21.70 -9.22
N ASN A 56 -12.39 20.43 -9.09
CA ASN A 56 -13.53 19.93 -8.33
C ASN A 56 -13.25 18.51 -7.85
N ASP A 57 -14.19 17.98 -7.08
CA ASP A 57 -14.11 16.63 -6.50
C ASP A 57 -14.01 15.56 -7.60
N TRP A 58 -14.76 15.72 -8.68
CA TRP A 58 -14.76 14.77 -9.80
C TRP A 58 -13.36 14.64 -10.44
N GLN A 59 -12.67 15.77 -10.64
CA GLN A 59 -11.31 15.74 -11.20
C GLN A 59 -10.30 15.06 -10.26
N VAL A 60 -10.40 15.31 -8.97
CA VAL A 60 -9.54 14.65 -7.97
C VAL A 60 -9.75 13.14 -8.04
N ASP A 61 -11.00 12.69 -8.10
CA ASP A 61 -11.28 11.26 -8.20
C ASP A 61 -10.76 10.66 -9.52
N ALA A 62 -10.87 11.41 -10.61
CA ALA A 62 -10.34 10.97 -11.91
C ALA A 62 -8.82 10.79 -11.87
N VAL A 63 -8.10 11.71 -11.23
CA VAL A 63 -6.65 11.58 -11.04
C VAL A 63 -6.31 10.39 -10.16
N LEU A 64 -7.08 10.17 -9.09
CA LEU A 64 -6.88 9.01 -8.23
C LEU A 64 -7.04 7.70 -9.00
N ASP A 65 -8.02 7.62 -9.91
CA ASP A 65 -8.19 6.43 -10.76
C ASP A 65 -6.98 6.19 -11.65
N ILE A 66 -6.38 7.26 -12.17
CA ILE A 66 -5.12 7.14 -12.94
C ILE A 66 -4.02 6.58 -12.05
N VAL A 67 -3.87 7.09 -10.82
CA VAL A 67 -2.88 6.58 -9.86
C VAL A 67 -3.08 5.09 -9.62
N ARG A 68 -4.32 4.67 -9.36
CA ARG A 68 -4.64 3.25 -9.12
C ARG A 68 -4.26 2.37 -10.32
N LYS A 69 -4.56 2.82 -11.54
CA LYS A 69 -4.23 2.09 -12.76
C LYS A 69 -2.72 1.94 -12.94
N LYS A 70 -1.97 3.02 -12.69
CA LYS A 70 -0.52 2.98 -12.84
C LYS A 70 0.14 2.10 -11.76
N LEU A 71 -0.38 2.13 -10.54
CA LEU A 71 0.07 1.22 -9.48
C LEU A 71 -0.13 -0.23 -9.91
N ALA A 72 -1.33 -0.58 -10.36
CA ALA A 72 -1.63 -1.94 -10.81
C ALA A 72 -0.73 -2.36 -11.97
N GLY A 73 -0.51 -1.47 -12.93
CA GLY A 73 0.36 -1.73 -14.08
C GLY A 73 1.82 -1.95 -13.70
N ARG A 74 2.25 -1.45 -12.54
CA ARG A 74 3.60 -1.65 -12.02
C ARG A 74 3.67 -2.75 -10.96
N GLY A 75 2.60 -3.54 -10.80
CA GLY A 75 2.55 -4.62 -9.83
C GLY A 75 2.44 -4.17 -8.38
N GLN A 76 2.03 -2.92 -8.14
CA GLN A 76 1.88 -2.36 -6.80
C GLN A 76 0.42 -2.37 -6.37
N SER A 77 0.17 -2.55 -5.07
CA SER A 77 -1.17 -2.54 -4.52
C SER A 77 -1.66 -1.12 -4.29
N SER A 78 -2.91 -0.83 -4.67
CA SER A 78 -3.54 0.46 -4.34
C SER A 78 -3.82 0.60 -2.85
N LYS A 79 -3.72 -0.48 -2.08
CA LYS A 79 -3.86 -0.44 -0.61
C LYS A 79 -2.76 0.37 0.06
N VAL A 80 -1.67 0.69 -0.64
CA VAL A 80 -0.62 1.57 -0.14
C VAL A 80 -1.12 3.01 0.08
N LEU A 81 -2.22 3.39 -0.58
CA LEU A 81 -2.78 4.74 -0.48
C LEU A 81 -3.69 4.86 0.74
N ASP A 82 -3.36 5.80 1.63
CA ASP A 82 -4.19 6.10 2.79
C ASP A 82 -5.20 7.18 2.42
N LEU A 83 -6.45 6.78 2.22
CA LEU A 83 -7.53 7.65 1.81
C LEU A 83 -8.37 8.18 2.98
N SER A 84 -7.84 8.09 4.20
CA SER A 84 -8.60 8.46 5.40
C SER A 84 -8.75 9.96 5.61
N LYS A 85 -7.87 10.77 5.04
CA LYS A 85 -8.00 12.23 5.12
C LYS A 85 -9.10 12.73 4.20
N GLU A 86 -9.75 13.81 4.61
CA GLU A 86 -10.79 14.42 3.80
C GLU A 86 -10.18 15.32 2.73
N LYS A 87 -10.91 15.45 1.62
CA LYS A 87 -10.57 16.43 0.58
C LYS A 87 -10.80 17.84 1.12
N VAL A 88 -9.96 18.77 0.69
CA VAL A 88 -10.04 20.18 1.11
C VAL A 88 -10.39 21.03 -0.10
N VAL A 89 -11.43 21.87 0.04
CA VAL A 89 -11.82 22.83 -1.00
C VAL A 89 -11.36 24.20 -0.57
N SER A 90 -10.53 24.84 -1.39
CA SER A 90 -9.99 26.18 -1.11
C SER A 90 -9.63 26.87 -2.43
N ASN A 91 -9.97 28.17 -2.55
CA ASN A 91 -9.63 28.98 -3.73
C ASN A 91 -10.08 28.34 -5.05
N LEU A 92 -11.29 27.80 -5.08
CA LEU A 92 -11.90 27.15 -6.25
C LEU A 92 -11.16 25.89 -6.71
N LYS A 93 -10.36 25.30 -5.82
CA LYS A 93 -9.65 24.05 -6.08
C LYS A 93 -9.95 23.05 -5.00
N THR A 94 -9.93 21.77 -5.38
CA THR A 94 -10.05 20.65 -4.44
C THR A 94 -8.70 19.95 -4.38
N THR A 95 -8.20 19.69 -3.17
CA THR A 95 -6.94 18.98 -2.95
C THR A 95 -7.17 17.79 -2.04
N TRP A 96 -6.38 16.75 -2.22
CA TRP A 96 -6.42 15.56 -1.38
C TRP A 96 -5.00 15.09 -1.08
N GLU A 97 -4.64 15.12 0.20
CA GLU A 97 -3.37 14.57 0.64
C GLU A 97 -3.54 13.09 0.93
N ILE A 98 -2.75 12.26 0.26
CA ILE A 98 -2.85 10.80 0.34
C ILE A 98 -1.49 10.24 0.77
N PRO A 99 -1.28 10.05 2.09
CA PRO A 99 -0.04 9.43 2.57
C PRO A 99 0.06 7.97 2.12
N PHE A 100 1.28 7.46 2.03
CA PHE A 100 1.50 6.03 1.80
C PHE A 100 1.48 5.29 3.13
N LYS A 101 0.85 4.11 3.14
CA LYS A 101 0.90 3.20 4.28
C LYS A 101 2.23 2.47 4.25
N GLN A 102 3.02 2.62 5.31
CA GLN A 102 4.32 1.98 5.44
C GLN A 102 4.47 1.40 6.83
N GLY A 103 4.88 0.13 6.91
CA GLY A 103 4.94 -0.61 8.15
C GLY A 103 3.58 -1.17 8.56
N LEU A 104 3.57 -2.19 9.38
CA LEU A 104 2.34 -2.74 9.95
C LEU A 104 2.01 -2.00 11.24
N ASP A 105 0.78 -1.49 11.34
CA ASP A 105 0.32 -0.94 12.61
C ASP A 105 0.00 -2.07 13.60
N GLN A 106 -0.12 -1.73 14.89
CA GLN A 106 -0.34 -2.74 15.93
C GLN A 106 -1.65 -3.52 15.75
N PRO A 107 -2.79 -2.87 15.45
CA PRO A 107 -4.03 -3.63 15.22
C PRO A 107 -3.92 -4.63 14.07
N THR A 108 -3.30 -4.25 12.95
CA THR A 108 -3.12 -5.14 11.80
C THR A 108 -2.17 -6.28 12.15
N ALA A 109 -1.05 -6.00 12.82
CA ALA A 109 -0.10 -7.03 13.23
C ALA A 109 -0.74 -8.04 14.17
N LYS A 110 -1.54 -7.57 15.13
CA LYS A 110 -2.27 -8.44 16.06
C LYS A 110 -3.29 -9.31 15.34
N GLN A 111 -4.00 -8.76 14.36
CA GLN A 111 -4.97 -9.51 13.57
C GLN A 111 -4.28 -10.61 12.75
N ILE A 112 -3.16 -10.27 12.11
CA ILE A 112 -2.36 -11.25 11.36
C ILE A 112 -1.90 -12.37 12.28
N ALA A 113 -1.36 -12.05 13.45
CA ALA A 113 -0.91 -13.05 14.40
C ALA A 113 -2.05 -13.96 14.87
N ALA A 114 -3.23 -13.39 15.15
CA ALA A 114 -4.40 -14.15 15.55
C ALA A 114 -4.87 -15.09 14.43
N ASP A 115 -4.89 -14.61 13.19
CA ASP A 115 -5.29 -15.43 12.04
C ASP A 115 -4.34 -16.59 11.82
N ILE A 116 -3.04 -16.37 12.00
CA ILE A 116 -2.02 -17.42 11.89
C ILE A 116 -2.25 -18.48 12.97
N ARG A 117 -2.44 -18.07 14.21
CA ARG A 117 -2.65 -19.00 15.33
C ARG A 117 -3.91 -19.85 15.12
N ALA A 118 -4.96 -19.24 14.57
CA ALA A 118 -6.23 -19.95 14.37
C ALA A 118 -6.17 -20.96 13.23
N ASN A 119 -5.38 -20.69 12.18
CA ASN A 119 -5.39 -21.47 10.95
C ASN A 119 -4.11 -22.27 10.70
N ALA A 120 -3.01 -21.92 11.35
CA ALA A 120 -1.73 -22.60 11.18
C ALA A 120 -1.05 -22.75 12.55
N PRO A 121 -1.58 -23.66 13.40
CA PRO A 121 -1.13 -23.75 14.80
C PRO A 121 0.33 -24.19 14.98
N LYS A 122 0.94 -24.76 13.96
CA LYS A 122 2.36 -25.13 13.99
C LYS A 122 3.29 -23.98 13.66
N ALA A 123 2.75 -22.87 13.21
CA ALA A 123 3.51 -21.63 12.97
C ALA A 123 3.40 -20.73 14.19
N LYS A 124 4.51 -20.06 14.52
CA LYS A 124 4.59 -19.14 15.66
C LYS A 124 4.83 -17.72 15.17
N PRO A 125 3.78 -16.87 15.19
CA PRO A 125 3.95 -15.47 14.85
C PRO A 125 4.48 -14.67 16.03
N GLN A 126 5.38 -13.74 15.75
CA GLN A 126 5.93 -12.82 16.74
C GLN A 126 5.97 -11.43 16.18
N ILE A 127 5.30 -10.48 16.84
CA ILE A 127 5.30 -9.09 16.43
C ILE A 127 6.63 -8.45 16.84
N GLN A 128 7.34 -7.87 15.86
CA GLN A 128 8.61 -7.19 16.10
C GLN A 128 8.57 -5.80 15.44
N GLY A 129 8.28 -4.77 16.23
CA GLY A 129 8.15 -3.42 15.69
C GLY A 129 7.00 -3.33 14.68
N ASP A 130 7.33 -3.05 13.43
CA ASP A 130 6.35 -2.90 12.35
C ASP A 130 6.28 -4.12 11.41
N LEU A 131 6.75 -5.27 11.87
CA LEU A 131 6.69 -6.52 11.11
C LEU A 131 6.22 -7.67 11.99
N VAL A 132 5.86 -8.79 11.34
CA VAL A 132 5.54 -10.03 12.03
C VAL A 132 6.49 -11.11 11.52
N ARG A 133 7.27 -11.70 12.41
CA ARG A 133 8.14 -12.84 12.10
C ARG A 133 7.39 -14.13 12.37
N VAL A 134 7.40 -15.03 11.40
CA VAL A 134 6.74 -16.33 11.53
C VAL A 134 7.78 -17.42 11.50
N THR A 135 7.76 -18.29 12.49
CA THR A 135 8.72 -19.41 12.63
C THR A 135 7.98 -20.72 12.69
N SER A 136 8.54 -21.76 12.09
CA SER A 136 8.01 -23.13 12.19
C SER A 136 9.12 -24.13 11.90
N ALA A 137 9.01 -25.32 12.47
CA ALA A 137 9.86 -26.45 12.10
C ALA A 137 9.46 -27.05 10.74
N SER A 138 8.29 -26.67 10.20
CA SER A 138 7.75 -27.18 8.93
C SER A 138 7.70 -26.07 7.90
N LYS A 139 8.37 -26.25 6.75
CA LYS A 139 8.25 -25.36 5.60
C LYS A 139 6.82 -25.34 5.04
N ASP A 140 6.16 -26.50 5.07
CA ASP A 140 4.78 -26.60 4.57
C ASP A 140 3.83 -25.73 5.39
N GLU A 141 4.04 -25.65 6.70
CA GLU A 141 3.23 -24.78 7.55
C GLU A 141 3.46 -23.31 7.21
N LEU A 142 4.71 -22.92 6.91
CA LEU A 142 5.01 -21.55 6.48
C LEU A 142 4.34 -21.22 5.15
N GLN A 143 4.33 -22.15 4.19
CA GLN A 143 3.63 -21.96 2.92
C GLN A 143 2.13 -21.82 3.13
N LYS A 144 1.57 -22.57 4.07
CA LYS A 144 0.16 -22.46 4.44
C LYS A 144 -0.16 -21.07 4.96
N VAL A 145 0.73 -20.49 5.79
CA VAL A 145 0.57 -19.11 6.29
C VAL A 145 0.59 -18.11 5.13
N ILE A 146 1.53 -18.24 4.22
CA ILE A 146 1.64 -17.32 3.08
C ILE A 146 0.36 -17.38 2.23
N SER A 147 -0.12 -18.56 1.92
CA SER A 147 -1.36 -18.74 1.14
C SER A 147 -2.56 -18.14 1.85
N LEU A 148 -2.68 -18.38 3.16
CA LEU A 148 -3.76 -17.82 3.98
C LEU A 148 -3.77 -16.29 3.91
N LEU A 149 -2.60 -15.66 4.08
CA LEU A 149 -2.51 -14.20 4.12
C LEU A 149 -2.70 -13.57 2.75
N ARG A 150 -2.29 -14.25 1.67
CA ARG A 150 -2.54 -13.78 0.31
C ARG A 150 -4.02 -13.77 -0.04
N GLU A 151 -4.78 -14.73 0.49
CA GLU A 151 -6.22 -14.82 0.28
C GLU A 151 -7.02 -13.90 1.19
N SER A 152 -6.40 -13.41 2.26
CA SER A 152 -7.06 -12.52 3.22
C SER A 152 -7.07 -11.08 2.70
N ASP A 153 -8.10 -10.33 3.09
CA ASP A 153 -8.28 -8.96 2.63
C ASP A 153 -7.94 -7.96 3.74
N TYR A 154 -6.64 -7.76 3.97
CA TYR A 154 -6.17 -6.72 4.89
C TYR A 154 -6.15 -5.37 4.18
N ASP A 155 -6.35 -4.30 4.95
CA ASP A 155 -6.35 -2.92 4.43
C ASP A 155 -4.95 -2.43 4.04
N THR A 156 -3.93 -3.21 4.32
CA THR A 156 -2.53 -2.86 4.11
C THR A 156 -1.91 -3.91 3.19
N PRO A 157 -1.08 -3.51 2.21
CA PRO A 157 -0.38 -4.49 1.38
C PRO A 157 0.64 -5.26 2.21
N LEU A 158 0.78 -6.55 1.94
CA LEU A 158 1.71 -7.43 2.66
C LEU A 158 2.76 -7.96 1.71
N GLN A 159 4.02 -7.98 2.17
CA GLN A 159 5.12 -8.65 1.49
C GLN A 159 5.71 -9.71 2.43
N PHE A 160 6.25 -10.79 1.84
CA PHE A 160 6.85 -11.89 2.58
C PHE A 160 8.34 -11.94 2.21
N VAL A 161 9.20 -11.67 3.18
CA VAL A 161 10.63 -11.47 2.91
C VAL A 161 11.47 -12.21 3.96
N ASN A 162 12.80 -12.18 3.77
CA ASN A 162 13.77 -12.73 4.72
C ASN A 162 13.56 -14.21 5.02
N TYR A 163 13.29 -15.00 3.99
CA TYR A 163 13.17 -16.46 4.14
C TYR A 163 14.48 -17.06 4.68
N ARG A 164 14.37 -17.90 5.70
CA ARG A 164 15.53 -18.55 6.33
C ARG A 164 15.30 -20.02 6.60
#